data_41d7615dbdbf7ef483be1fcb76a3396f
#
_entry.id   41d7615dbdbf7ef483be1fcb76a3396f
#
_cell.length_a   1.000
_cell.length_b   1.000
_cell.length_c   1.000
_cell.angle_alpha   90.00
_cell.angle_beta   90.00
_cell.angle_gamma   90.00
#
_symmetry.space_group_name_H-M   'P 1'
#
loop_
_entity.id
_entity.type
_entity.pdbx_description
1 polymer ?
#
loop_
_entity_poly.entity_id
_entity_poly.type
_entity_poly.pdbx_seq_one_letter_code
_entity_poly.pdbx_strand_id
1 'polypeptide(L)'
;MGVDPARIEEAALNALQTQRQMFFDGWLLRLSPGKAKRARSVNPHFGSSLPLDGKIDRCERLYGASGLPTLFRVTPFAKPPDLDAALERRGYVAFDNTLVQVATSGARRAGRRDPGVHLHEVGIAAFVDAVAALRGSPAVQRDAHLERLAHSPLATHAIVARADGRPVACGQMSFDGEFAGIYDMVTAAAWRGRGAATAIVDALLAHAHACGAANVFLQVNDDNPAALAVYRKFGFVTAYTYHYRARPTECA
;
A
#
# COMPACT_ATOMS: atom_id res chain seq x y z
N MET A 1 -15.65 -14.13 14.60
CA MET A 1 -16.18 -13.55 13.35
C MET A 1 -15.01 -13.09 12.53
N GLY A 2 -14.93 -13.47 11.25
CA GLY A 2 -13.88 -13.01 10.36
C GLY A 2 -14.03 -11.50 10.09
N VAL A 3 -12.91 -10.82 9.87
CA VAL A 3 -12.90 -9.40 9.48
C VAL A 3 -13.52 -9.26 8.10
N ASP A 4 -14.44 -8.31 7.92
CA ASP A 4 -15.03 -8.01 6.61
C ASP A 4 -13.96 -7.43 5.67
N PRO A 5 -13.64 -8.09 4.55
CA PRO A 5 -12.65 -7.61 3.60
C PRO A 5 -12.97 -6.24 3.00
N ALA A 6 -14.25 -5.87 2.89
CA ALA A 6 -14.65 -4.55 2.39
C ALA A 6 -14.25 -3.42 3.36
N ARG A 7 -14.28 -3.69 4.67
CA ARG A 7 -13.81 -2.74 5.69
C ARG A 7 -12.28 -2.55 5.64
N ILE A 8 -11.53 -3.62 5.36
CA ILE A 8 -10.08 -3.52 5.15
C ILE A 8 -9.78 -2.66 3.92
N GLU A 9 -10.55 -2.85 2.83
CA GLU A 9 -10.39 -2.06 1.61
C GLU A 9 -10.68 -0.58 1.86
N GLU A 10 -11.72 -0.24 2.60
CA GLU A 10 -12.05 1.13 2.99
C GLU A 10 -10.90 1.78 3.79
N ALA A 11 -10.40 1.10 4.84
CA ALA A 11 -9.26 1.57 5.63
C ALA A 11 -8.00 1.75 4.77
N ALA A 12 -7.76 0.84 3.81
CA ALA A 12 -6.64 0.95 2.88
C ALA A 12 -6.77 2.14 1.92
N LEU A 13 -7.97 2.48 1.49
CA LEU A 13 -8.24 3.67 0.67
C LEU A 13 -8.08 4.96 1.48
N ASN A 14 -8.52 4.98 2.74
CA ASN A 14 -8.40 6.13 3.64
C ASN A 14 -6.94 6.44 3.97
N ALA A 15 -6.11 5.42 4.18
CA ALA A 15 -4.68 5.58 4.50
C ALA A 15 -3.84 6.14 3.33
N LEU A 16 -4.37 6.19 2.12
CA LEU A 16 -3.60 6.54 0.92
C LEU A 16 -4.31 7.62 0.11
N GLN A 17 -4.52 8.77 0.73
CA GLN A 17 -5.13 9.91 0.06
C GLN A 17 -4.12 10.67 -0.82
N THR A 18 -4.60 11.34 -1.84
CA THR A 18 -3.82 12.23 -2.71
C THR A 18 -4.56 13.54 -2.91
N GLN A 19 -3.85 14.66 -3.06
CA GLN A 19 -4.47 15.97 -3.33
C GLN A 19 -5.25 15.97 -4.65
N ARG A 20 -4.73 15.28 -5.66
CA ARG A 20 -5.38 15.17 -6.97
C ARG A 20 -6.20 13.89 -7.04
N GLN A 21 -7.41 13.95 -6.54
CA GLN A 21 -8.39 12.86 -6.65
C GLN A 21 -9.80 13.40 -6.89
N MET A 22 -10.64 12.59 -7.51
CA MET A 22 -12.04 12.91 -7.74
C MET A 22 -12.90 11.67 -7.83
N PHE A 23 -14.17 11.80 -7.46
CA PHE A 23 -15.18 10.80 -7.81
C PHE A 23 -15.68 11.01 -9.23
N PHE A 24 -15.89 9.92 -9.94
CA PHE A 24 -16.53 9.90 -11.23
C PHE A 24 -17.47 8.68 -11.33
N ASP A 25 -18.76 8.92 -11.29
CA ASP A 25 -19.83 7.91 -11.38
C ASP A 25 -19.51 6.64 -10.57
N GLY A 26 -19.25 6.81 -9.27
CA GLY A 26 -18.96 5.72 -8.33
C GLY A 26 -17.50 5.24 -8.31
N TRP A 27 -16.65 5.72 -9.19
CA TRP A 27 -15.22 5.40 -9.20
C TRP A 27 -14.39 6.50 -8.54
N LEU A 28 -13.41 6.13 -7.73
CA LEU A 28 -12.43 7.06 -7.18
C LEU A 28 -11.19 7.08 -8.08
N LEU A 29 -10.95 8.20 -8.76
CA LEU A 29 -9.81 8.43 -9.62
C LEU A 29 -8.73 9.17 -8.84
N ARG A 30 -7.52 8.63 -8.83
CA ARG A 30 -6.35 9.19 -8.14
C ARG A 30 -5.23 9.47 -9.13
N LEU A 31 -4.62 10.65 -9.04
CA LEU A 31 -3.74 11.20 -10.07
C LEU A 31 -2.40 11.68 -9.46
N SER A 32 -1.78 10.87 -8.59
CA SER A 32 -0.47 11.19 -8.02
C SER A 32 0.68 10.91 -9.01
N PRO A 33 1.69 11.77 -9.11
CA PRO A 33 2.92 11.45 -9.84
C PRO A 33 3.85 10.49 -9.09
N GLY A 34 3.48 10.09 -7.86
CA GLY A 34 4.27 9.21 -7.01
C GLY A 34 4.30 7.76 -7.49
N LYS A 35 5.22 6.96 -6.91
CA LYS A 35 5.43 5.57 -7.29
C LYS A 35 4.27 4.64 -6.92
N ALA A 36 3.52 4.94 -5.85
CA ALA A 36 2.48 4.06 -5.35
C ALA A 36 1.31 3.95 -6.34
N LYS A 37 1.14 2.80 -7.00
CA LYS A 37 0.07 2.57 -7.99
C LYS A 37 -1.32 2.86 -7.44
N ARG A 38 -1.61 2.56 -6.17
CA ARG A 38 -2.89 2.89 -5.50
C ARG A 38 -3.19 4.39 -5.42
N ALA A 39 -2.15 5.23 -5.45
CA ALA A 39 -2.28 6.68 -5.46
C ALA A 39 -2.41 7.28 -6.87
N ARG A 40 -2.29 6.46 -7.92
CA ARG A 40 -2.34 6.87 -9.33
C ARG A 40 -3.19 5.93 -10.18
N SER A 41 -4.26 5.39 -9.62
CA SER A 41 -5.14 4.45 -10.33
C SER A 41 -6.61 4.81 -10.17
N VAL A 42 -7.41 4.28 -11.08
CA VAL A 42 -8.86 4.20 -10.97
C VAL A 42 -9.21 3.11 -9.97
N ASN A 43 -10.02 3.45 -8.95
CA ASN A 43 -10.51 2.53 -7.94
C ASN A 43 -12.04 2.44 -8.09
N PRO A 44 -12.57 1.40 -8.75
CA PRO A 44 -13.99 1.25 -9.08
C PRO A 44 -14.75 0.66 -7.89
N HIS A 45 -15.11 1.50 -6.92
CA HIS A 45 -15.57 1.05 -5.61
C HIS A 45 -17.08 1.03 -5.45
N PHE A 46 -17.79 2.02 -6.02
CA PHE A 46 -19.25 2.14 -5.90
C PHE A 46 -19.96 1.83 -7.21
N GLY A 47 -21.28 1.59 -7.11
CA GLY A 47 -22.15 1.39 -8.26
C GLY A 47 -22.09 2.57 -9.24
N SER A 48 -22.33 2.27 -10.51
CA SER A 48 -22.25 3.20 -11.64
C SER A 48 -23.58 3.31 -12.36
N SER A 49 -23.85 4.45 -12.97
CA SER A 49 -25.05 4.71 -13.79
C SER A 49 -24.71 4.87 -15.29
N LEU A 50 -23.49 5.27 -15.61
CA LEU A 50 -23.06 5.50 -16.99
C LEU A 50 -22.61 4.19 -17.67
N PRO A 51 -22.73 4.12 -19.02
CA PRO A 51 -22.20 2.98 -19.80
C PRO A 51 -20.70 2.78 -19.56
N LEU A 52 -20.30 1.51 -19.34
CA LEU A 52 -18.94 1.15 -18.93
C LEU A 52 -17.87 1.63 -19.93
N ASP A 53 -18.10 1.45 -21.23
CA ASP A 53 -17.15 1.86 -22.27
C ASP A 53 -16.86 3.37 -22.22
N GLY A 54 -17.91 4.18 -22.11
CA GLY A 54 -17.75 5.64 -22.00
C GLY A 54 -17.01 6.07 -20.74
N LYS A 55 -17.13 5.31 -19.65
CA LYS A 55 -16.38 5.55 -18.41
C LYS A 55 -14.89 5.23 -18.59
N ILE A 56 -14.57 4.12 -19.21
CA ILE A 56 -13.17 3.74 -19.49
C ILE A 56 -12.53 4.80 -20.40
N ASP A 57 -13.20 5.20 -21.49
CA ASP A 57 -12.71 6.24 -22.42
C ASP A 57 -12.45 7.57 -21.70
N ARG A 58 -13.31 7.95 -20.76
CA ARG A 58 -13.09 9.18 -19.98
C ARG A 58 -11.89 9.06 -19.05
N CYS A 59 -11.68 7.89 -18.41
CA CYS A 59 -10.49 7.66 -17.60
C CYS A 59 -9.22 7.75 -18.47
N GLU A 60 -9.19 7.11 -19.63
CA GLU A 60 -8.05 7.17 -20.56
C GLU A 60 -7.72 8.63 -20.92
N ARG A 61 -8.71 9.43 -21.28
CA ARG A 61 -8.50 10.86 -21.59
C ARG A 61 -7.96 11.64 -20.39
N LEU A 62 -8.49 11.41 -19.19
CA LEU A 62 -8.10 12.15 -17.98
C LEU A 62 -6.67 11.82 -17.56
N TYR A 63 -6.32 10.53 -17.53
CA TYR A 63 -4.97 10.10 -17.18
C TYR A 63 -3.96 10.53 -18.24
N GLY A 64 -4.27 10.37 -19.53
CA GLY A 64 -3.44 10.84 -20.64
C GLY A 64 -3.19 12.34 -20.59
N ALA A 65 -4.21 13.16 -20.34
CA ALA A 65 -4.06 14.61 -20.16
C ALA A 65 -3.20 14.99 -18.93
N SER A 66 -3.07 14.08 -17.97
CA SER A 66 -2.23 14.24 -16.78
C SER A 66 -0.81 13.67 -16.97
N GLY A 67 -0.48 13.10 -18.12
CA GLY A 67 0.79 12.42 -18.39
C GLY A 67 0.99 11.15 -17.53
N LEU A 68 -0.11 10.51 -17.13
CA LEU A 68 -0.09 9.31 -16.29
C LEU A 68 -0.63 8.10 -17.07
N PRO A 69 -0.12 6.90 -16.80
CA PRO A 69 -0.70 5.67 -17.31
C PRO A 69 -2.10 5.44 -16.75
N THR A 70 -2.99 4.84 -17.55
CA THR A 70 -4.36 4.53 -17.11
C THR A 70 -4.36 3.17 -16.42
N LEU A 71 -4.23 3.17 -15.12
CA LEU A 71 -4.24 1.97 -14.28
C LEU A 71 -5.62 1.76 -13.67
N PHE A 72 -6.21 0.58 -13.85
CA PHE A 72 -7.41 0.17 -13.11
C PHE A 72 -7.01 -0.82 -12.01
N ARG A 73 -7.38 -0.53 -10.77
CA ARG A 73 -7.19 -1.45 -9.66
C ARG A 73 -8.43 -2.31 -9.49
N VAL A 74 -8.33 -3.59 -9.82
CA VAL A 74 -9.44 -4.53 -9.82
C VAL A 74 -9.42 -5.35 -8.53
N THR A 75 -10.34 -5.05 -7.63
CA THR A 75 -10.58 -5.80 -6.38
C THR A 75 -11.81 -6.69 -6.51
N PRO A 76 -12.05 -7.65 -5.59
CA PRO A 76 -13.31 -8.41 -5.55
C PRO A 76 -14.56 -7.55 -5.36
N PHE A 77 -14.36 -6.28 -4.93
CA PHE A 77 -15.44 -5.29 -4.70
C PHE A 77 -15.65 -4.35 -5.89
N ALA A 78 -14.86 -4.49 -6.96
CA ALA A 78 -14.94 -3.62 -8.13
C ALA A 78 -16.34 -3.60 -8.76
N LYS A 79 -16.79 -2.41 -9.14
CA LYS A 79 -18.08 -2.20 -9.78
C LYS A 79 -17.93 -1.49 -11.12
N PRO A 80 -18.59 -1.94 -12.19
CA PRO A 80 -19.47 -3.13 -12.23
C PRO A 80 -18.67 -4.44 -12.19
N PRO A 81 -19.32 -5.59 -11.89
CA PRO A 81 -18.63 -6.89 -11.73
C PRO A 81 -17.91 -7.38 -12.99
N ASP A 82 -18.38 -6.97 -14.17
CA ASP A 82 -17.81 -7.32 -15.48
C ASP A 82 -16.68 -6.41 -15.94
N LEU A 83 -16.26 -5.45 -15.10
CA LEU A 83 -15.19 -4.50 -15.43
C LEU A 83 -13.89 -5.21 -15.85
N ASP A 84 -13.48 -6.24 -15.13
CA ASP A 84 -12.23 -6.94 -15.42
C ASP A 84 -12.22 -7.55 -16.83
N ALA A 85 -13.31 -8.26 -17.17
CA ALA A 85 -13.50 -8.83 -18.51
C ALA A 85 -13.66 -7.74 -19.60
N ALA A 86 -14.27 -6.61 -19.29
CA ALA A 86 -14.38 -5.48 -20.22
C ALA A 86 -13.01 -4.86 -20.52
N LEU A 87 -12.17 -4.67 -19.52
CA LEU A 87 -10.80 -4.17 -19.68
C LEU A 87 -9.96 -5.15 -20.52
N GLU A 88 -10.08 -6.46 -20.27
CA GLU A 88 -9.37 -7.47 -21.03
C GLU A 88 -9.77 -7.44 -22.53
N ARG A 89 -11.08 -7.38 -22.85
CA ARG A 89 -11.56 -7.22 -24.24
C ARG A 89 -11.03 -5.97 -24.90
N ARG A 90 -10.73 -4.93 -24.16
CA ARG A 90 -10.12 -3.66 -24.65
C ARG A 90 -8.59 -3.73 -24.75
N GLY A 91 -7.98 -4.89 -24.50
CA GLY A 91 -6.53 -5.11 -24.62
C GLY A 91 -5.73 -4.66 -23.40
N TYR A 92 -6.37 -4.45 -22.24
CA TYR A 92 -5.66 -4.28 -20.99
C TYR A 92 -5.16 -5.63 -20.47
N VAL A 93 -3.93 -5.68 -19.99
CA VAL A 93 -3.35 -6.88 -19.40
C VAL A 93 -3.35 -6.78 -17.86
N ALA A 94 -3.54 -7.91 -17.20
CA ALA A 94 -3.45 -8.00 -15.75
C ALA A 94 -1.99 -8.09 -15.31
N PHE A 95 -1.63 -7.38 -14.24
CA PHE A 95 -0.29 -7.40 -13.66
C PHE A 95 -0.32 -7.02 -12.18
N ASP A 96 0.80 -7.22 -11.48
CA ASP A 96 1.03 -6.78 -10.10
C ASP A 96 -0.01 -7.35 -9.12
N ASN A 97 -0.16 -8.69 -9.13
CA ASN A 97 -1.04 -9.38 -8.18
C ASN A 97 -0.62 -9.07 -6.74
N THR A 98 -1.57 -8.63 -5.96
CA THR A 98 -1.33 -8.20 -4.58
C THR A 98 -2.26 -8.95 -3.62
N LEU A 99 -1.66 -9.54 -2.60
CA LEU A 99 -2.36 -10.13 -1.47
C LEU A 99 -2.61 -9.07 -0.42
N VAL A 100 -3.85 -8.93 0.01
CA VAL A 100 -4.21 -8.14 1.21
C VAL A 100 -4.30 -9.12 2.36
N GLN A 101 -3.38 -8.99 3.31
CA GLN A 101 -3.27 -9.89 4.44
C GLN A 101 -3.69 -9.19 5.73
N VAL A 102 -4.25 -9.93 6.67
CA VAL A 102 -4.73 -9.43 7.96
C VAL A 102 -4.25 -10.34 9.08
N ALA A 103 -3.94 -9.73 10.24
CA ALA A 103 -3.64 -10.40 11.50
C ALA A 103 -4.26 -9.61 12.65
N THR A 104 -4.37 -10.21 13.84
CA THR A 104 -4.71 -9.49 15.06
C THR A 104 -3.51 -8.70 15.59
N SER A 105 -3.72 -7.51 16.15
CA SER A 105 -2.65 -6.68 16.71
C SER A 105 -1.90 -7.35 17.88
N GLY A 106 -2.55 -8.27 18.58
CA GLY A 106 -1.94 -9.05 19.68
C GLY A 106 -0.95 -10.12 19.24
N ALA A 107 -0.83 -10.38 17.94
CA ALA A 107 0.11 -11.37 17.37
C ALA A 107 1.56 -10.86 17.50
N ARG A 108 2.21 -11.22 18.62
CA ARG A 108 3.60 -10.84 18.93
C ARG A 108 4.54 -11.98 18.67
N ARG A 109 5.71 -11.67 18.13
CA ARG A 109 6.79 -12.66 17.98
C ARG A 109 8.16 -12.01 18.12
N ALA A 110 8.79 -12.20 19.26
CA ALA A 110 10.19 -11.79 19.44
C ALA A 110 11.07 -12.54 18.42
N GLY A 111 11.54 -11.84 17.42
CA GLY A 111 12.49 -12.35 16.45
C GLY A 111 13.93 -12.02 16.86
N ARG A 112 14.88 -12.89 16.50
CA ARG A 112 16.29 -12.58 16.64
C ARG A 112 16.64 -11.47 15.65
N ARG A 113 17.17 -10.35 16.16
CA ARG A 113 17.66 -9.21 15.39
C ARG A 113 19.18 -9.14 15.53
N ASP A 114 19.84 -8.70 14.47
CA ASP A 114 21.26 -8.34 14.53
C ASP A 114 21.46 -7.28 15.64
N PRO A 115 22.37 -7.51 16.61
CA PRO A 115 22.56 -6.59 17.74
C PRO A 115 23.02 -5.19 17.33
N GLY A 116 23.67 -5.03 16.17
CA GLY A 116 24.05 -3.74 15.61
C GLY A 116 22.89 -2.95 14.98
N VAL A 117 21.66 -3.52 14.93
CA VAL A 117 20.49 -2.85 14.36
C VAL A 117 19.64 -2.24 15.47
N HIS A 118 19.45 -0.93 15.45
CA HIS A 118 18.64 -0.18 16.41
C HIS A 118 17.39 0.40 15.72
N LEU A 119 16.22 0.26 16.38
CA LEU A 119 14.95 0.83 15.91
C LEU A 119 14.78 2.23 16.47
N HIS A 120 14.36 3.16 15.63
CA HIS A 120 14.07 4.54 15.99
C HIS A 120 12.67 4.92 15.47
N GLU A 121 11.84 5.42 16.34
CA GLU A 121 10.64 6.15 15.93
C GLU A 121 11.06 7.49 15.36
N VAL A 122 10.47 7.87 14.24
CA VAL A 122 10.84 9.08 13.51
C VAL A 122 9.63 9.82 12.98
N GLY A 123 9.77 11.14 12.79
CA GLY A 123 8.74 11.92 12.10
C GLY A 123 8.67 11.63 10.60
N ILE A 124 7.56 12.04 9.99
CA ILE A 124 7.22 11.74 8.57
C ILE A 124 8.35 12.13 7.61
N ALA A 125 8.93 13.32 7.75
CA ALA A 125 9.99 13.78 6.84
C ALA A 125 11.23 12.87 6.89
N ALA A 126 11.72 12.55 8.09
CA ALA A 126 12.87 11.66 8.27
C ALA A 126 12.57 10.23 7.80
N PHE A 127 11.33 9.77 7.94
CA PHE A 127 10.88 8.48 7.41
C PHE A 127 10.92 8.44 5.89
N VAL A 128 10.35 9.46 5.25
CA VAL A 128 10.33 9.57 3.78
C VAL A 128 11.73 9.65 3.20
N ASP A 129 12.64 10.38 3.86
CA ASP A 129 14.06 10.42 3.47
C ASP A 129 14.71 9.03 3.56
N ALA A 130 14.44 8.28 4.62
CA ALA A 130 14.94 6.91 4.77
C ALA A 130 14.38 5.98 3.69
N VAL A 131 13.07 6.05 3.38
CA VAL A 131 12.45 5.28 2.28
C VAL A 131 13.09 5.63 0.94
N ALA A 132 13.27 6.93 0.65
CA ALA A 132 13.87 7.40 -0.59
C ALA A 132 15.31 6.90 -0.75
N ALA A 133 16.11 7.00 0.31
CA ALA A 133 17.49 6.50 0.31
C ALA A 133 17.55 4.97 0.10
N LEU A 134 16.69 4.20 0.77
CA LEU A 134 16.66 2.74 0.67
C LEU A 134 16.16 2.23 -0.69
N ARG A 135 15.29 3.00 -1.37
CA ARG A 135 14.73 2.66 -2.69
C ARG A 135 15.49 3.29 -3.86
N GLY A 136 16.38 4.25 -3.61
CA GLY A 136 16.98 5.07 -4.66
C GLY A 136 15.94 5.91 -5.40
N SER A 137 14.93 6.45 -4.68
CA SER A 137 13.82 7.17 -5.30
C SER A 137 14.25 8.56 -5.75
N PRO A 138 13.85 9.02 -6.96
CA PRO A 138 14.10 10.39 -7.40
C PRO A 138 13.29 11.40 -6.58
N ALA A 139 13.74 12.67 -6.57
CA ALA A 139 13.16 13.74 -5.76
C ALA A 139 11.64 13.88 -5.94
N VAL A 140 11.14 13.84 -7.18
CA VAL A 140 9.70 13.94 -7.47
C VAL A 140 8.86 12.85 -6.76
N GLN A 141 9.40 11.63 -6.66
CA GLN A 141 8.70 10.54 -5.96
C GLN A 141 8.78 10.69 -4.44
N ARG A 142 9.94 11.16 -3.93
CA ARG A 142 10.13 11.49 -2.52
C ARG A 142 9.15 12.58 -2.08
N ASP A 143 9.07 13.67 -2.85
CA ASP A 143 8.22 14.81 -2.50
C ASP A 143 6.73 14.45 -2.56
N ALA A 144 6.28 13.70 -3.57
CA ALA A 144 4.92 13.17 -3.63
C ALA A 144 4.61 12.19 -2.46
N HIS A 145 5.61 11.47 -1.97
CA HIS A 145 5.45 10.61 -0.81
C HIS A 145 5.30 11.44 0.47
N LEU A 146 6.16 12.46 0.66
CA LEU A 146 6.08 13.37 1.79
C LEU A 146 4.74 14.09 1.84
N GLU A 147 4.33 14.68 0.72
CA GLU A 147 3.05 15.36 0.57
C GLU A 147 1.88 14.45 0.99
N ARG A 148 1.85 13.23 0.48
CA ARG A 148 0.78 12.26 0.77
C ARG A 148 0.68 11.93 2.27
N LEU A 149 1.81 11.70 2.94
CA LEU A 149 1.82 11.39 4.37
C LEU A 149 1.53 12.63 5.24
N ALA A 150 2.06 13.79 4.87
CA ALA A 150 1.86 15.02 5.61
C ALA A 150 0.40 15.52 5.58
N HIS A 151 -0.35 15.22 4.51
CA HIS A 151 -1.75 15.60 4.37
C HIS A 151 -2.73 14.46 4.71
N SER A 152 -2.24 13.32 5.21
CA SER A 152 -3.12 12.24 5.67
C SER A 152 -3.88 12.69 6.91
N PRO A 153 -5.23 12.50 6.95
CA PRO A 153 -5.99 12.73 8.18
C PRO A 153 -5.78 11.66 9.23
N LEU A 154 -5.13 10.54 8.85
CA LEU A 154 -4.88 9.41 9.74
C LEU A 154 -3.55 9.57 10.47
N ALA A 155 -3.55 9.22 11.75
CA ALA A 155 -2.32 9.14 12.53
C ALA A 155 -1.35 8.13 11.91
N THR A 156 -0.08 8.51 11.82
CA THR A 156 0.98 7.68 11.26
C THR A 156 2.06 7.43 12.32
N HIS A 157 2.49 6.18 12.44
CA HIS A 157 3.62 5.78 13.27
C HIS A 157 4.70 5.17 12.39
N ALA A 158 5.90 5.73 12.40
CA ALA A 158 6.97 5.38 11.49
C ALA A 158 8.25 4.96 12.22
N ILE A 159 8.87 3.88 11.76
CA ILE A 159 10.07 3.28 12.35
C ILE A 159 11.17 3.19 11.28
N VAL A 160 12.38 3.63 11.64
CA VAL A 160 13.60 3.42 10.86
C VAL A 160 14.59 2.58 11.69
N ALA A 161 15.00 1.46 11.14
CA ALA A 161 16.08 0.65 11.66
C ALA A 161 17.42 1.19 11.13
N ARG A 162 18.36 1.44 12.02
CA ARG A 162 19.71 1.96 11.71
C ARG A 162 20.79 1.00 12.16
N ALA A 163 21.86 0.95 11.38
CA ALA A 163 23.13 0.33 11.75
C ALA A 163 24.25 1.31 11.37
N ASP A 164 25.19 1.53 12.27
CA ASP A 164 26.27 2.52 12.11
C ASP A 164 25.75 3.90 11.68
N GLY A 165 24.63 4.32 12.28
CA GLY A 165 23.96 5.58 11.99
C GLY A 165 23.20 5.65 10.66
N ARG A 166 23.31 4.64 9.79
CA ARG A 166 22.68 4.62 8.46
C ARG A 166 21.36 3.86 8.47
N PRO A 167 20.32 4.28 7.72
CA PRO A 167 19.09 3.53 7.60
C PRO A 167 19.34 2.21 6.83
N VAL A 168 18.91 1.09 7.40
CA VAL A 168 19.05 -0.25 6.84
C VAL A 168 17.71 -0.92 6.56
N ALA A 169 16.66 -0.50 7.27
CA ALA A 169 15.28 -0.89 6.98
C ALA A 169 14.32 0.18 7.52
N CYS A 170 13.10 0.19 7.03
CA CYS A 170 12.04 1.06 7.54
C CYS A 170 10.66 0.43 7.32
N GLY A 171 9.66 0.96 8.02
CA GLY A 171 8.25 0.64 7.87
C GLY A 171 7.39 1.63 8.65
N GLN A 172 6.15 1.81 8.22
CA GLN A 172 5.20 2.69 8.91
C GLN A 172 3.82 2.03 8.96
N MET A 173 2.95 2.55 9.82
CA MET A 173 1.54 2.22 9.85
C MET A 173 0.67 3.47 9.94
N SER A 174 -0.56 3.35 9.45
CA SER A 174 -1.62 4.34 9.62
C SER A 174 -2.81 3.72 10.32
N PHE A 175 -3.52 4.52 11.14
CA PHE A 175 -4.64 4.07 11.95
C PHE A 175 -5.96 4.56 11.36
N ASP A 176 -6.94 3.67 11.26
CA ASP A 176 -8.32 3.97 10.86
C ASP A 176 -9.29 3.18 11.74
N GLY A 177 -9.63 3.75 12.89
CA GLY A 177 -10.53 3.13 13.87
C GLY A 177 -9.98 1.80 14.40
N GLU A 178 -10.69 0.71 14.12
CA GLU A 178 -10.32 -0.65 14.54
C GLU A 178 -9.18 -1.27 13.71
N PHE A 179 -8.76 -0.60 12.63
CA PHE A 179 -7.73 -1.08 11.70
C PHE A 179 -6.44 -0.28 11.83
N ALA A 180 -5.32 -0.99 11.64
CA ALA A 180 -4.03 -0.38 11.38
C ALA A 180 -3.41 -1.01 10.13
N GLY A 181 -3.02 -0.18 9.16
CA GLY A 181 -2.38 -0.64 7.93
C GLY A 181 -0.87 -0.47 7.98
N ILE A 182 -0.09 -1.53 7.69
CA ILE A 182 1.38 -1.46 7.55
C ILE A 182 1.75 -1.14 6.11
N TYR A 183 2.63 -0.15 5.93
CA TYR A 183 3.07 0.34 4.62
C TYR A 183 4.57 0.59 4.57
N ASP A 184 5.09 0.75 3.35
CA ASP A 184 6.45 1.18 3.06
C ASP A 184 7.54 0.36 3.77
N MET A 185 7.30 -0.94 3.95
CA MET A 185 8.31 -1.88 4.46
C MET A 185 9.43 -2.03 3.44
N VAL A 186 10.61 -1.57 3.78
CA VAL A 186 11.82 -1.64 2.95
C VAL A 186 12.98 -2.14 3.77
N THR A 187 13.80 -3.02 3.21
CA THR A 187 15.08 -3.46 3.80
C THR A 187 16.16 -3.42 2.73
N ALA A 188 17.26 -2.74 3.01
CA ALA A 188 18.44 -2.70 2.14
C ALA A 188 18.93 -4.12 1.81
N ALA A 189 19.32 -4.37 0.57
CA ALA A 189 19.69 -5.71 0.10
C ALA A 189 20.77 -6.38 0.99
N ALA A 190 21.80 -5.64 1.38
CA ALA A 190 22.88 -6.11 2.23
C ALA A 190 22.43 -6.44 3.68
N TRP A 191 21.22 -6.03 4.10
CA TRP A 191 20.69 -6.22 5.44
C TRP A 191 19.51 -7.18 5.50
N ARG A 192 19.16 -7.80 4.37
CA ARG A 192 18.14 -8.87 4.34
C ARG A 192 18.59 -10.10 5.13
N GLY A 193 17.62 -10.82 5.68
CA GLY A 193 17.90 -12.02 6.49
C GLY A 193 18.41 -11.76 7.92
N ARG A 194 18.71 -10.50 8.30
CA ARG A 194 19.24 -10.11 9.62
C ARG A 194 18.17 -9.71 10.65
N GLY A 195 16.89 -9.98 10.37
CA GLY A 195 15.79 -9.78 11.33
C GLY A 195 15.24 -8.35 11.42
N ALA A 196 15.79 -7.35 10.70
CA ALA A 196 15.34 -5.96 10.79
C ALA A 196 13.84 -5.79 10.45
N ALA A 197 13.37 -6.37 9.35
CA ALA A 197 11.95 -6.31 8.97
C ALA A 197 11.05 -6.97 10.02
N THR A 198 11.45 -8.13 10.57
CA THR A 198 10.72 -8.82 11.64
C THR A 198 10.60 -7.93 12.89
N ALA A 199 11.70 -7.26 13.28
CA ALA A 199 11.71 -6.37 14.44
C ALA A 199 10.82 -5.12 14.23
N ILE A 200 10.80 -4.55 13.02
CA ILE A 200 9.91 -3.43 12.68
C ILE A 200 8.44 -3.88 12.77
N VAL A 201 8.07 -5.02 12.15
CA VAL A 201 6.69 -5.54 12.19
C VAL A 201 6.27 -5.80 13.63
N ASP A 202 7.13 -6.42 14.48
CA ASP A 202 6.81 -6.65 15.89
C ASP A 202 6.57 -5.34 16.64
N ALA A 203 7.40 -4.32 16.42
CA ALA A 203 7.21 -3.01 17.05
C ALA A 203 5.94 -2.29 16.58
N LEU A 204 5.64 -2.34 15.27
CA LEU A 204 4.40 -1.79 14.72
C LEU A 204 3.16 -2.49 15.26
N LEU A 205 3.15 -3.82 15.37
CA LEU A 205 2.06 -4.59 15.97
C LEU A 205 1.87 -4.23 17.45
N ALA A 206 2.98 -4.05 18.20
CA ALA A 206 2.91 -3.61 19.58
C ALA A 206 2.24 -2.24 19.71
N HIS A 207 2.63 -1.31 18.84
CA HIS A 207 2.06 0.03 18.82
C HIS A 207 0.57 0.01 18.44
N ALA A 208 0.20 -0.78 17.41
CA ALA A 208 -1.20 -0.98 17.02
C ALA A 208 -2.06 -1.49 18.17
N HIS A 209 -1.56 -2.48 18.90
CA HIS A 209 -2.24 -3.04 20.06
C HIS A 209 -2.42 -2.00 21.17
N ALA A 210 -1.37 -1.23 21.47
CA ALA A 210 -1.42 -0.17 22.48
C ALA A 210 -2.40 0.96 22.11
N CYS A 211 -2.58 1.23 20.82
CA CYS A 211 -3.55 2.20 20.31
C CYS A 211 -4.98 1.64 20.17
N GLY A 212 -5.22 0.38 20.53
CA GLY A 212 -6.55 -0.23 20.51
C GLY A 212 -7.00 -0.74 19.12
N ALA A 213 -6.14 -0.75 18.10
CA ALA A 213 -6.47 -1.37 16.82
C ALA A 213 -6.59 -2.89 17.00
N ALA A 214 -7.75 -3.45 16.70
CA ALA A 214 -8.00 -4.88 16.82
C ALA A 214 -7.30 -5.68 15.69
N ASN A 215 -7.30 -5.12 14.49
CA ASN A 215 -6.84 -5.76 13.28
C ASN A 215 -5.72 -4.96 12.61
N VAL A 216 -4.70 -5.67 12.16
CA VAL A 216 -3.60 -5.08 11.39
C VAL A 216 -3.59 -5.72 9.99
N PHE A 217 -3.54 -4.89 8.96
CA PHE A 217 -3.48 -5.37 7.59
C PHE A 217 -2.25 -4.82 6.86
N LEU A 218 -1.90 -5.48 5.78
CA LEU A 218 -0.85 -5.06 4.85
C LEU A 218 -1.16 -5.53 3.43
N GLN A 219 -0.43 -4.99 2.48
CA GLN A 219 -0.53 -5.36 1.07
C GLN A 219 0.85 -5.75 0.55
N VAL A 220 0.94 -6.92 -0.04
CA VAL A 220 2.20 -7.52 -0.50
C VAL A 220 1.99 -8.20 -1.84
N ASN A 221 2.94 -8.04 -2.78
CA ASN A 221 2.93 -8.78 -4.03
C ASN A 221 3.07 -10.28 -3.76
N ASP A 222 2.35 -11.08 -4.52
CA ASP A 222 2.38 -12.55 -4.42
C ASP A 222 3.73 -13.15 -4.81
N ASP A 223 4.53 -12.43 -5.60
CA ASP A 223 5.88 -12.78 -6.02
C ASP A 223 6.98 -12.34 -5.03
N ASN A 224 6.63 -11.89 -3.81
CA ASN A 224 7.58 -11.49 -2.78
C ASN A 224 7.67 -12.51 -1.62
N PRO A 225 8.30 -13.69 -1.84
CA PRO A 225 8.37 -14.76 -0.84
C PRO A 225 9.09 -14.34 0.45
N ALA A 226 10.06 -13.42 0.35
CA ALA A 226 10.79 -12.92 1.51
C ALA A 226 9.91 -12.13 2.47
N ALA A 227 9.05 -11.24 1.95
CA ALA A 227 8.10 -10.49 2.75
C ALA A 227 7.01 -11.41 3.32
N LEU A 228 6.47 -12.32 2.50
CA LEU A 228 5.47 -13.31 2.93
C LEU A 228 5.99 -14.19 4.07
N ALA A 229 7.27 -14.58 4.03
CA ALA A 229 7.89 -15.35 5.10
C ALA A 229 7.99 -14.55 6.42
N VAL A 230 8.17 -13.24 6.37
CA VAL A 230 8.11 -12.36 7.56
C VAL A 230 6.69 -12.30 8.11
N TYR A 231 5.71 -11.99 7.29
CA TYR A 231 4.32 -11.76 7.72
C TYR A 231 3.67 -13.04 8.27
N ARG A 232 3.95 -14.20 7.66
CA ARG A 232 3.49 -15.50 8.17
C ARG A 232 3.90 -15.76 9.63
N LYS A 233 5.06 -15.26 10.08
CA LYS A 233 5.50 -15.41 11.48
C LYS A 233 4.56 -14.73 12.47
N PHE A 234 3.84 -13.72 12.04
CA PHE A 234 2.89 -12.94 12.84
C PHE A 234 1.44 -13.35 12.61
N GLY A 235 1.20 -14.48 11.93
CA GLY A 235 -0.14 -15.00 11.70
C GLY A 235 -0.95 -14.23 10.65
N PHE A 236 -0.29 -13.43 9.80
CA PHE A 236 -0.99 -12.80 8.68
C PHE A 236 -1.53 -13.85 7.72
N VAL A 237 -2.80 -13.73 7.40
CA VAL A 237 -3.55 -14.56 6.44
C VAL A 237 -4.16 -13.69 5.35
N THR A 238 -4.30 -14.23 4.13
CA THR A 238 -4.87 -13.48 3.01
C THR A 238 -6.37 -13.32 3.22
N ALA A 239 -6.84 -12.08 3.27
CA ALA A 239 -8.25 -11.71 3.32
C ALA A 239 -8.86 -11.66 1.91
N TYR A 240 -8.15 -11.04 0.97
CA TYR A 240 -8.52 -10.99 -0.45
C TYR A 240 -7.29 -10.68 -1.31
N THR A 241 -7.47 -10.75 -2.63
CA THR A 241 -6.46 -10.40 -3.63
C THR A 241 -6.99 -9.34 -4.57
N TYR A 242 -6.10 -8.56 -5.16
CA TYR A 242 -6.42 -7.67 -6.27
C TYR A 242 -5.27 -7.62 -7.27
N HIS A 243 -5.54 -7.13 -8.46
CA HIS A 243 -4.53 -6.89 -9.47
C HIS A 243 -4.77 -5.52 -10.14
N TYR A 244 -3.80 -5.10 -10.96
CA TYR A 244 -3.98 -3.94 -11.83
C TYR A 244 -4.22 -4.39 -13.26
N ARG A 245 -4.98 -3.57 -14.00
CA ARG A 245 -5.10 -3.64 -15.46
C ARG A 245 -4.53 -2.38 -16.07
N ALA A 246 -3.69 -2.53 -17.10
CA ALA A 246 -3.13 -1.42 -17.89
C ALA A 246 -2.91 -1.84 -19.34
N ARG A 247 -2.66 -0.88 -20.22
CA ARG A 247 -2.15 -1.19 -21.55
C ARG A 247 -0.76 -1.84 -21.42
N PRO A 248 -0.35 -2.78 -22.29
CA PRO A 248 0.93 -3.49 -22.15
C PRO A 248 2.14 -2.55 -22.01
N THR A 249 2.11 -1.38 -22.66
CA THR A 249 3.16 -0.35 -22.60
C THR A 249 3.16 0.46 -21.30
N GLU A 250 2.15 0.32 -20.44
CA GLU A 250 1.94 1.11 -19.22
C GLU A 250 2.12 0.29 -17.93
N CYS A 251 2.50 -0.98 -18.01
CA CYS A 251 2.63 -1.91 -16.89
C CYS A 251 3.87 -1.67 -15.99
N ALA A 252 4.64 -0.61 -16.16
CA ALA A 252 5.87 -0.32 -15.43
C ALA A 252 5.66 0.45 -14.10
#